data_b2595eec232a57c8104f0a9f9d8ce304
#
_entry.id   b2595eec232a57c8104f0a9f9d8ce304
#
_cell.length_a   1.000
_cell.length_b   1.000
_cell.length_c   1.000
_cell.angle_alpha   90.00
_cell.angle_beta   90.00
_cell.angle_gamma   90.00
#
_symmetry.space_group_name_H-M   'P 1'
#
loop_
_entity.id
_entity.type
_entity.pdbx_description
1 polymer ?
#
loop_
_entity_poly.entity_id
_entity_poly.type
_entity_poly.pdbx_seq_one_letter_code
_entity_poly.pdbx_strand_id
1 'polypeptide(L)'
;MIDISERLEQIKGMVDAGQYFTINCARQFGKTTTLQMLNEYLKKEYIVVSLDFQMISYEDFDNEQSFTGAFARELLEVADKNKNMSKTTAARFEKFANGHVVNATLSMLFKCIIGWCRESPKKLVLIIDDIDSVTYNQVFHDFLAQLRGYYIKRNKIPTFQSVIFAGVHDVNNLKRKIGEGEVYKVNCPLNQGLYFWNIAADFLVDMSFSAKDIAGMLIEYEAVYSTGMNVEEMAVLLYDYTSGYPFLVSRLCKLIDERVAGNEDFPNKGTAWTKEGFLEAVKFLLAEPNTLFESLINKLEDYPELEVMISDLLFKGKEIAYVIGIRSIDMALMFGFVKKSNNNIVIANRIFEILLYNYSLASPAMRQDEIYNAALKDYMLNFNFNQKMDIGVKGIAIGDKQLKAANQKESI
;
A
#
# COMPACT_ATOMS: atom_id res chain seq x y z
N MET A 1 18.62 -9.93 -0.59
CA MET A 1 17.53 -8.88 -0.68
C MET A 1 16.75 -9.17 -1.95
N ILE A 2 15.42 -8.99 -1.97
CA ILE A 2 14.66 -9.23 -3.21
C ILE A 2 15.08 -8.25 -4.29
N ASP A 3 15.37 -8.78 -5.48
CA ASP A 3 15.68 -7.96 -6.65
C ASP A 3 14.39 -7.35 -7.22
N ILE A 4 14.31 -6.02 -7.21
CA ILE A 4 13.18 -5.26 -7.78
C ILE A 4 13.59 -4.46 -9.02
N SER A 5 14.69 -4.83 -9.67
CA SER A 5 15.25 -4.08 -10.82
C SER A 5 14.23 -3.95 -11.96
N GLU A 6 13.48 -5.00 -12.28
CA GLU A 6 12.43 -4.94 -13.32
C GLU A 6 11.32 -3.96 -12.96
N ARG A 7 10.90 -3.93 -11.69
CA ARG A 7 9.92 -2.97 -11.18
C ARG A 7 10.44 -1.53 -11.29
N LEU A 8 11.70 -1.29 -10.91
CA LEU A 8 12.32 0.03 -11.02
C LEU A 8 12.39 0.50 -12.47
N GLU A 9 12.68 -0.41 -13.41
CA GLU A 9 12.70 -0.12 -14.85
C GLU A 9 11.31 0.26 -15.36
N GLN A 10 10.26 -0.47 -14.97
CA GLN A 10 8.88 -0.14 -15.33
C GLN A 10 8.47 1.25 -14.79
N ILE A 11 8.79 1.56 -13.53
CA ILE A 11 8.51 2.87 -12.93
C ILE A 11 9.32 3.96 -13.64
N LYS A 12 10.61 3.70 -13.95
CA LYS A 12 11.44 4.62 -14.73
C LYS A 12 10.83 4.90 -16.09
N GLY A 13 10.27 3.91 -16.78
CA GLY A 13 9.58 4.09 -18.04
C GLY A 13 8.42 5.09 -17.94
N MET A 14 7.66 5.10 -16.84
CA MET A 14 6.62 6.11 -16.58
C MET A 14 7.24 7.51 -16.36
N VAL A 15 8.36 7.59 -15.64
CA VAL A 15 9.10 8.84 -15.41
C VAL A 15 9.63 9.39 -16.74
N ASP A 16 10.24 8.56 -17.57
CA ASP A 16 10.78 8.94 -18.87
C ASP A 16 9.69 9.48 -19.80
N ALA A 17 8.50 8.88 -19.75
CA ALA A 17 7.31 9.33 -20.48
C ALA A 17 6.71 10.65 -19.92
N GLY A 18 7.26 11.20 -18.84
CA GLY A 18 6.78 12.44 -18.22
C GLY A 18 5.40 12.30 -17.59
N GLN A 19 5.08 11.10 -17.09
CA GLN A 19 3.81 10.84 -16.42
C GLN A 19 3.86 11.32 -14.96
N TYR A 20 2.72 11.80 -14.48
CA TYR A 20 2.46 12.04 -13.07
C TYR A 20 1.58 10.89 -12.59
N PHE A 21 1.88 10.26 -11.47
CA PHE A 21 1.16 9.10 -10.99
C PHE A 21 1.23 8.94 -9.47
N THR A 22 0.40 8.05 -8.95
CA THR A 22 0.38 7.72 -7.52
C THR A 22 0.60 6.23 -7.33
N ILE A 23 1.54 5.88 -6.46
CA ILE A 23 1.77 4.50 -6.01
C ILE A 23 0.82 4.23 -4.84
N ASN A 24 -0.35 3.67 -5.18
CA ASN A 24 -1.38 3.35 -4.20
C ASN A 24 -1.31 1.86 -3.88
N CYS A 25 -0.91 1.52 -2.68
CA CYS A 25 -1.01 0.17 -2.17
C CYS A 25 -1.17 0.16 -0.66
N ALA A 26 -1.64 -0.96 -0.12
CA ALA A 26 -1.90 -1.15 1.29
C ALA A 26 -0.69 -0.85 2.18
N ARG A 27 -0.90 -0.72 3.48
CA ARG A 27 0.19 -0.54 4.45
C ARG A 27 1.19 -1.69 4.38
N GLN A 28 2.47 -1.40 4.64
CA GLN A 28 3.56 -2.37 4.66
C GLN A 28 3.73 -3.18 3.35
N PHE A 29 3.32 -2.58 2.25
CA PHE A 29 3.49 -3.15 0.89
C PHE A 29 4.81 -2.76 0.22
N GLY A 30 5.74 -2.19 0.98
CA GLY A 30 7.09 -1.85 0.50
C GLY A 30 7.18 -0.53 -0.29
N LYS A 31 6.19 0.39 -0.17
CA LYS A 31 6.19 1.70 -0.83
C LYS A 31 7.48 2.48 -0.59
N THR A 32 7.74 2.83 0.66
CA THR A 32 8.91 3.63 1.06
C THR A 32 10.22 2.99 0.62
N THR A 33 10.37 1.67 0.77
CA THR A 33 11.56 0.93 0.30
C THR A 33 11.72 1.04 -1.21
N THR A 34 10.63 0.87 -1.98
CA THR A 34 10.65 1.02 -3.43
C THR A 34 11.01 2.45 -3.84
N LEU A 35 10.45 3.47 -3.15
CA LEU A 35 10.79 4.87 -3.43
C LEU A 35 12.25 5.20 -3.11
N GLN A 36 12.82 4.65 -2.04
CA GLN A 36 14.24 4.82 -1.72
C GLN A 36 15.14 4.22 -2.81
N MET A 37 14.84 3.00 -3.26
CA MET A 37 15.60 2.36 -4.34
C MET A 37 15.39 3.10 -5.68
N LEU A 38 14.18 3.55 -5.97
CA LEU A 38 13.86 4.36 -7.14
C LEU A 38 14.61 5.69 -7.15
N ASN A 39 14.70 6.35 -6.01
CA ASN A 39 15.47 7.58 -5.84
C ASN A 39 16.93 7.38 -6.26
N GLU A 40 17.59 6.33 -5.74
CA GLU A 40 18.97 6.03 -6.12
C GLU A 40 19.10 5.63 -7.60
N TYR A 41 18.12 4.90 -8.12
CA TYR A 41 18.09 4.47 -9.52
C TYR A 41 17.98 5.66 -10.49
N LEU A 42 17.09 6.61 -10.20
CA LEU A 42 16.82 7.78 -11.04
C LEU A 42 17.90 8.86 -10.98
N LYS A 43 18.69 8.97 -9.90
CA LYS A 43 19.74 9.99 -9.74
C LYS A 43 20.79 10.00 -10.86
N LYS A 44 20.95 8.90 -11.56
CA LYS A 44 21.87 8.81 -12.71
C LYS A 44 21.47 9.78 -13.83
N GLU A 45 20.19 9.95 -14.08
CA GLU A 45 19.65 10.71 -15.22
C GLU A 45 18.89 11.97 -14.79
N TYR A 46 18.33 12.00 -13.60
CA TYR A 46 17.45 13.04 -13.09
C TYR A 46 18.00 13.71 -11.84
N ILE A 47 17.51 14.91 -11.54
CA ILE A 47 17.58 15.48 -10.20
C ILE A 47 16.33 15.02 -9.47
N VAL A 48 16.50 14.17 -8.48
CA VAL A 48 15.38 13.63 -7.70
C VAL A 48 15.21 14.43 -6.42
N VAL A 49 14.01 14.98 -6.24
CA VAL A 49 13.55 15.66 -5.04
C VAL A 49 12.60 14.70 -4.34
N SER A 50 13.09 14.03 -3.30
CA SER A 50 12.31 13.06 -2.53
C SER A 50 11.97 13.64 -1.17
N LEU A 51 10.70 13.83 -0.90
CA LEU A 51 10.13 14.42 0.31
C LEU A 51 9.28 13.38 1.03
N ASP A 52 9.21 13.50 2.35
CA ASP A 52 8.30 12.74 3.19
C ASP A 52 7.35 13.72 3.90
N PHE A 53 6.05 13.60 3.61
CA PHE A 53 5.07 14.52 4.20
C PHE A 53 4.78 14.25 5.68
N GLN A 54 5.27 13.15 6.25
CA GLN A 54 5.30 12.98 7.72
C GLN A 54 6.23 13.98 8.42
N MET A 55 7.23 14.50 7.71
CA MET A 55 8.19 15.47 8.26
C MET A 55 7.65 16.90 8.28
N ILE A 56 6.55 17.18 7.57
CA ILE A 56 5.86 18.47 7.58
C ILE A 56 4.77 18.42 8.64
N SER A 57 4.79 19.36 9.59
CA SER A 57 3.80 19.38 10.66
C SER A 57 2.38 19.68 10.14
N TYR A 58 1.37 19.20 10.87
CA TYR A 58 -0.02 19.47 10.51
C TYR A 58 -0.32 20.99 10.43
N GLU A 59 0.27 21.76 11.33
CA GLU A 59 0.13 23.24 11.39
C GLU A 59 0.71 23.94 10.15
N ASP A 60 1.72 23.34 9.50
CA ASP A 60 2.28 23.87 8.25
C ASP A 60 1.30 23.77 7.08
N PHE A 61 0.24 22.96 7.21
CA PHE A 61 -0.85 22.87 6.23
C PHE A 61 -2.06 23.76 6.52
N ASP A 62 -2.03 24.61 7.56
CA ASP A 62 -3.13 25.50 7.91
C ASP A 62 -3.40 26.56 6.85
N ASN A 63 -2.35 27.04 6.17
CA ASN A 63 -2.47 28.05 5.14
C ASN A 63 -1.29 27.99 4.15
N GLU A 64 -1.43 28.66 2.99
CA GLU A 64 -0.40 28.69 1.95
C GLU A 64 0.94 29.25 2.43
N GLN A 65 0.94 30.25 3.32
CA GLN A 65 2.16 30.88 3.80
C GLN A 65 2.99 29.91 4.64
N SER A 66 2.37 29.22 5.59
CA SER A 66 3.03 28.20 6.43
C SER A 66 3.55 27.05 5.56
N PHE A 67 2.70 26.53 4.69
CA PHE A 67 3.07 25.43 3.80
C PHE A 67 4.22 25.78 2.86
N THR A 68 4.20 26.96 2.23
CA THR A 68 5.27 27.35 1.30
C THR A 68 6.61 27.51 2.00
N GLY A 69 6.60 27.96 3.27
CA GLY A 69 7.79 28.03 4.10
C GLY A 69 8.35 26.64 4.45
N ALA A 70 7.48 25.74 4.92
CA ALA A 70 7.84 24.37 5.22
C ALA A 70 8.35 23.62 3.99
N PHE A 71 7.60 23.67 2.90
CA PHE A 71 7.99 23.03 1.64
C PHE A 71 9.32 23.54 1.10
N ALA A 72 9.58 24.86 1.22
CA ALA A 72 10.86 25.46 0.82
C ALA A 72 12.02 24.96 1.69
N ARG A 73 11.82 24.74 3.00
CA ARG A 73 12.83 24.14 3.90
C ARG A 73 13.19 22.75 3.44
N GLU A 74 12.21 21.91 3.20
CA GLU A 74 12.41 20.55 2.69
C GLU A 74 13.15 20.51 1.35
N LEU A 75 12.77 21.39 0.40
CA LEU A 75 13.46 21.51 -0.89
C LEU A 75 14.93 21.89 -0.72
N LEU A 76 15.24 22.83 0.18
CA LEU A 76 16.62 23.26 0.46
C LEU A 76 17.43 22.14 1.07
N GLU A 77 16.88 21.40 2.03
CA GLU A 77 17.57 20.28 2.67
C GLU A 77 17.94 19.18 1.67
N VAL A 78 17.01 18.80 0.81
CA VAL A 78 17.26 17.79 -0.24
C VAL A 78 18.27 18.32 -1.28
N ALA A 79 18.18 19.59 -1.65
CA ALA A 79 19.06 20.19 -2.62
C ALA A 79 20.51 20.35 -2.10
N ASP A 80 20.69 20.69 -0.83
CA ASP A 80 22.00 20.81 -0.19
C ASP A 80 22.71 19.46 -0.12
N LYS A 81 21.99 18.42 0.35
CA LYS A 81 22.50 17.05 0.37
C LYS A 81 23.01 16.57 -0.99
N ASN A 82 22.34 16.98 -2.06
CA ASN A 82 22.64 16.53 -3.42
C ASN A 82 23.50 17.54 -4.24
N LYS A 83 23.75 18.74 -3.72
CA LYS A 83 24.43 19.87 -4.43
C LYS A 83 23.83 20.20 -5.80
N ASN A 84 22.51 20.09 -5.93
CA ASN A 84 21.78 20.17 -7.19
C ASN A 84 21.07 21.50 -7.44
N MET A 85 21.33 22.51 -6.61
CA MET A 85 20.71 23.81 -6.71
C MET A 85 21.78 24.92 -6.78
N SER A 86 21.57 25.91 -7.68
CA SER A 86 22.45 27.08 -7.73
C SER A 86 22.29 27.95 -6.48
N LYS A 87 23.33 28.66 -6.07
CA LYS A 87 23.26 29.61 -4.94
C LYS A 87 22.14 30.64 -5.12
N THR A 88 21.91 31.09 -6.36
CA THR A 88 20.86 32.06 -6.67
C THR A 88 19.46 31.47 -6.46
N THR A 89 19.27 30.21 -6.85
CA THR A 89 18.00 29.50 -6.65
C THR A 89 17.80 29.21 -5.18
N ALA A 90 18.81 28.71 -4.47
CA ALA A 90 18.76 28.48 -3.03
C ALA A 90 18.34 29.75 -2.27
N ALA A 91 18.97 30.92 -2.55
CA ALA A 91 18.62 32.18 -1.92
C ALA A 91 17.16 32.62 -2.14
N ARG A 92 16.52 32.18 -3.24
CA ARG A 92 15.08 32.43 -3.46
C ARG A 92 14.23 31.55 -2.52
N PHE A 93 14.55 30.27 -2.36
CA PHE A 93 13.84 29.38 -1.44
C PHE A 93 14.09 29.73 0.03
N GLU A 94 15.30 30.17 0.39
CA GLU A 94 15.62 30.67 1.73
C GLU A 94 14.71 31.80 2.20
N LYS A 95 14.26 32.66 1.28
CA LYS A 95 13.30 33.75 1.61
C LYS A 95 11.95 33.18 2.07
N PHE A 96 11.47 32.12 1.46
CA PHE A 96 10.26 31.40 1.90
C PHE A 96 10.50 30.69 3.23
N ALA A 97 11.58 29.90 3.31
CA ALA A 97 11.94 29.12 4.47
C ALA A 97 12.08 29.96 5.75
N ASN A 98 12.60 31.17 5.62
CA ASN A 98 12.83 32.12 6.73
C ASN A 98 11.66 33.10 6.94
N GLY A 99 10.54 32.94 6.24
CA GLY A 99 9.36 33.80 6.40
C GLY A 99 9.55 35.24 5.87
N HIS A 100 10.56 35.49 5.04
CA HIS A 100 10.83 36.83 4.48
C HIS A 100 9.89 37.19 3.32
N VAL A 101 9.10 36.25 2.81
CA VAL A 101 8.06 36.49 1.81
C VAL A 101 6.74 36.72 2.53
N VAL A 102 6.31 37.97 2.62
CA VAL A 102 5.03 38.33 3.23
C VAL A 102 3.90 37.90 2.30
N ASN A 103 2.84 37.26 2.86
CA ASN A 103 1.72 36.72 2.11
C ASN A 103 2.19 35.73 1.03
N ALA A 104 3.11 34.85 1.36
CA ALA A 104 3.62 33.84 0.45
C ALA A 104 2.49 32.94 -0.04
N THR A 105 2.41 32.74 -1.35
CA THR A 105 1.41 31.90 -2.00
C THR A 105 2.05 30.73 -2.75
N LEU A 106 1.29 29.65 -2.97
CA LEU A 106 1.70 28.54 -3.81
C LEU A 106 2.13 29.01 -5.21
N SER A 107 1.43 29.98 -5.80
CA SER A 107 1.81 30.54 -7.10
C SER A 107 3.20 31.17 -7.09
N MET A 108 3.60 31.83 -6.00
CA MET A 108 4.94 32.42 -5.86
C MET A 108 5.99 31.32 -5.67
N LEU A 109 5.73 30.32 -4.86
CA LEU A 109 6.62 29.17 -4.68
C LEU A 109 6.83 28.43 -6.01
N PHE A 110 5.77 28.15 -6.75
CA PHE A 110 5.88 27.48 -8.06
C PHE A 110 6.69 28.27 -9.09
N LYS A 111 6.65 29.60 -9.06
CA LYS A 111 7.54 30.42 -9.91
C LYS A 111 9.02 30.16 -9.57
N CYS A 112 9.37 29.98 -8.30
CA CYS A 112 10.73 29.60 -7.90
C CYS A 112 11.09 28.19 -8.37
N ILE A 113 10.18 27.21 -8.20
CA ILE A 113 10.35 25.83 -8.68
C ILE A 113 10.58 25.79 -10.20
N ILE A 114 9.79 26.54 -10.98
CA ILE A 114 9.95 26.65 -12.44
C ILE A 114 11.30 27.29 -12.80
N GLY A 115 11.72 28.30 -12.04
CA GLY A 115 13.06 28.86 -12.18
C GLY A 115 14.14 27.79 -12.00
N TRP A 116 14.02 26.97 -10.98
CA TRP A 116 14.91 25.85 -10.74
C TRP A 116 14.88 24.81 -11.88
N CYS A 117 13.69 24.39 -12.32
CA CYS A 117 13.55 23.48 -13.45
C CYS A 117 14.23 24.01 -14.73
N ARG A 118 14.19 25.33 -14.95
CA ARG A 118 14.80 25.98 -16.13
C ARG A 118 16.32 26.09 -16.03
N GLU A 119 16.85 26.35 -14.83
CA GLU A 119 18.29 26.56 -14.60
C GLU A 119 19.04 25.22 -14.44
N SER A 120 18.33 24.13 -14.17
CA SER A 120 18.93 22.83 -13.89
C SER A 120 19.42 22.11 -15.14
N PRO A 121 20.62 21.46 -15.08
CA PRO A 121 21.18 20.72 -16.21
C PRO A 121 20.45 19.41 -16.52
N LYS A 122 19.79 18.82 -15.52
CA LYS A 122 18.96 17.63 -15.62
C LYS A 122 17.53 17.98 -15.26
N LYS A 123 16.58 17.22 -15.79
CA LYS A 123 15.16 17.36 -15.43
C LYS A 123 14.92 16.94 -13.99
N LEU A 124 13.99 17.60 -13.32
CA LEU A 124 13.61 17.35 -11.94
C LEU A 124 12.47 16.32 -11.87
N VAL A 125 12.60 15.37 -10.96
CA VAL A 125 11.53 14.42 -10.57
C VAL A 125 11.18 14.69 -9.11
N LEU A 126 9.90 14.88 -8.82
CA LEU A 126 9.39 15.07 -7.47
C LEU A 126 8.78 13.75 -6.98
N ILE A 127 9.23 13.27 -5.84
CA ILE A 127 8.69 12.12 -5.13
C ILE A 127 8.18 12.62 -3.77
N ILE A 128 6.95 12.31 -3.42
CA ILE A 128 6.38 12.63 -2.11
C ILE A 128 5.78 11.36 -1.51
N ASP A 129 6.39 10.91 -0.41
CA ASP A 129 5.88 9.77 0.37
C ASP A 129 4.90 10.24 1.44
N ASP A 130 4.03 9.32 1.87
CA ASP A 130 3.06 9.43 2.96
C ASP A 130 2.11 10.64 2.87
N ILE A 131 1.41 10.74 1.74
CA ILE A 131 0.42 11.79 1.52
C ILE A 131 -0.90 11.54 2.29
N ASP A 132 -1.04 10.41 2.97
CA ASP A 132 -2.30 9.98 3.58
C ASP A 132 -2.80 10.95 4.66
N SER A 133 -1.90 11.56 5.43
CA SER A 133 -2.20 12.51 6.50
C SER A 133 -2.82 13.81 6.00
N VAL A 134 -2.53 14.20 4.76
CA VAL A 134 -2.91 15.50 4.18
C VAL A 134 -3.93 15.41 3.05
N THR A 135 -4.41 14.23 2.72
CA THR A 135 -5.30 14.01 1.57
C THR A 135 -6.61 14.80 1.64
N TYR A 136 -7.05 15.23 2.82
CA TYR A 136 -8.27 16.05 3.02
C TYR A 136 -7.98 17.53 3.27
N ASN A 137 -6.72 17.95 3.19
CA ASN A 137 -6.32 19.32 3.47
C ASN A 137 -6.51 20.22 2.22
N GLN A 138 -7.05 21.42 2.42
CA GLN A 138 -7.32 22.37 1.31
C GLN A 138 -6.03 22.85 0.65
N VAL A 139 -4.98 23.17 1.43
CA VAL A 139 -3.69 23.64 0.90
C VAL A 139 -3.03 22.56 0.05
N PHE A 140 -3.17 21.29 0.45
CA PHE A 140 -2.72 20.18 -0.38
C PHE A 140 -3.49 20.08 -1.69
N HIS A 141 -4.81 20.28 -1.68
CA HIS A 141 -5.61 20.30 -2.92
C HIS A 141 -5.19 21.47 -3.83
N ASP A 142 -4.92 22.64 -3.26
CA ASP A 142 -4.44 23.81 -4.02
C ASP A 142 -3.04 23.55 -4.59
N PHE A 143 -2.18 22.85 -3.86
CA PHE A 143 -0.87 22.38 -4.34
C PHE A 143 -1.02 21.41 -5.54
N LEU A 144 -1.93 20.44 -5.47
CA LEU A 144 -2.25 19.55 -6.59
C LEU A 144 -2.76 20.32 -7.80
N ALA A 145 -3.61 21.35 -7.58
CA ALA A 145 -4.12 22.19 -8.64
C ALA A 145 -2.99 22.98 -9.34
N GLN A 146 -2.00 23.49 -8.59
CA GLN A 146 -0.82 24.13 -9.18
C GLN A 146 0.00 23.12 -10.02
N LEU A 147 0.31 21.95 -9.48
CA LEU A 147 1.02 20.90 -10.22
C LEU A 147 0.30 20.56 -11.53
N ARG A 148 -1.02 20.37 -11.48
CA ARG A 148 -1.85 20.10 -12.66
C ARG A 148 -1.79 21.25 -13.66
N GLY A 149 -1.90 22.50 -13.20
CA GLY A 149 -1.84 23.67 -14.07
C GLY A 149 -0.54 23.75 -14.86
N TYR A 150 0.59 23.47 -14.23
CA TYR A 150 1.90 23.44 -14.89
C TYR A 150 2.08 22.21 -15.76
N TYR A 151 1.59 21.04 -15.35
CA TYR A 151 1.62 19.83 -16.19
C TYR A 151 0.92 20.06 -17.55
N ILE A 152 -0.25 20.69 -17.56
CA ILE A 152 -0.99 21.00 -18.80
C ILE A 152 -0.17 21.95 -19.70
N LYS A 153 0.60 22.83 -19.09
CA LYS A 153 1.42 23.84 -19.82
C LYS A 153 2.87 23.40 -20.04
N ARG A 154 3.24 22.14 -19.73
CA ARG A 154 4.64 21.66 -19.74
C ARG A 154 5.36 21.80 -21.08
N ASN A 155 4.63 21.83 -22.18
CA ASN A 155 5.23 22.08 -23.52
C ASN A 155 5.73 23.52 -23.71
N LYS A 156 5.29 24.48 -22.86
CA LYS A 156 5.65 25.90 -22.94
C LYS A 156 6.42 26.39 -21.72
N ILE A 157 6.19 25.78 -20.57
CA ILE A 157 6.75 26.18 -19.29
C ILE A 157 7.48 24.98 -18.69
N PRO A 158 8.80 25.08 -18.42
CA PRO A 158 9.54 24.02 -17.73
C PRO A 158 8.89 23.70 -16.39
N THR A 159 8.74 22.41 -16.10
CA THR A 159 8.20 21.91 -14.84
C THR A 159 8.83 20.57 -14.50
N PHE A 160 8.39 19.91 -13.44
CA PHE A 160 8.85 18.56 -13.15
C PHE A 160 8.65 17.62 -14.33
N GLN A 161 9.65 16.78 -14.62
CA GLN A 161 9.55 15.68 -15.58
C GLN A 161 8.46 14.71 -15.17
N SER A 162 8.47 14.32 -13.89
CA SER A 162 7.48 13.43 -13.29
C SER A 162 7.21 13.85 -11.85
N VAL A 163 6.00 13.56 -11.37
CA VAL A 163 5.60 13.70 -9.97
C VAL A 163 5.02 12.37 -9.52
N ILE A 164 5.58 11.82 -8.46
CA ILE A 164 5.22 10.54 -7.89
C ILE A 164 4.71 10.78 -6.47
N PHE A 165 3.47 10.46 -6.22
CA PHE A 165 2.95 10.39 -4.85
C PHE A 165 2.93 8.95 -4.38
N ALA A 166 3.10 8.73 -3.07
CA ALA A 166 2.88 7.42 -2.48
C ALA A 166 1.99 7.53 -1.23
N GLY A 167 1.05 6.60 -1.13
CA GLY A 167 0.10 6.54 -0.04
C GLY A 167 -0.78 5.30 -0.11
N VAL A 168 -1.68 5.17 0.85
CA VAL A 168 -2.75 4.16 0.84
C VAL A 168 -3.96 4.70 0.07
N HIS A 169 -4.27 6.00 0.26
CA HIS A 169 -5.41 6.64 -0.37
C HIS A 169 -5.12 7.00 -1.83
N ASP A 170 -6.08 6.70 -2.70
CA ASP A 170 -6.03 7.17 -4.08
C ASP A 170 -6.43 8.65 -4.13
N VAL A 171 -5.49 9.50 -4.54
CA VAL A 171 -5.69 10.95 -4.70
C VAL A 171 -6.83 11.26 -5.69
N ASN A 172 -7.09 10.37 -6.65
CA ASN A 172 -8.19 10.50 -7.61
C ASN A 172 -9.57 10.24 -6.98
N ASN A 173 -9.64 9.48 -5.90
CA ASN A 173 -10.87 9.03 -5.24
C ASN A 173 -11.24 9.81 -3.96
N LEU A 174 -10.57 10.94 -3.69
CA LEU A 174 -10.80 11.77 -2.49
C LEU A 174 -12.24 12.29 -2.34
N LYS A 175 -13.03 12.31 -3.41
CA LYS A 175 -14.44 12.79 -3.42
C LYS A 175 -15.39 12.02 -2.52
N ARG A 176 -15.12 10.77 -2.19
CA ARG A 176 -16.14 9.87 -1.65
C ARG A 176 -16.34 9.94 -0.15
N LYS A 177 -15.43 10.58 0.60
CA LYS A 177 -15.53 10.69 2.05
C LYS A 177 -16.23 11.97 2.58
N ILE A 178 -16.56 12.94 1.72
CA ILE A 178 -17.20 14.21 2.13
C ILE A 178 -18.71 14.05 2.36
N GLY A 179 -19.24 12.85 2.43
CA GLY A 179 -20.65 12.55 2.33
C GLY A 179 -21.39 12.11 3.57
N GLU A 180 -20.89 12.24 4.81
CA GLU A 180 -21.75 12.04 6.00
C GLU A 180 -21.13 12.69 7.25
N GLY A 181 -21.61 13.89 7.60
CA GLY A 181 -21.60 14.40 8.99
C GLY A 181 -20.65 15.53 9.34
N GLU A 182 -19.57 15.78 8.59
CA GLU A 182 -18.76 16.99 8.81
C GLU A 182 -18.72 17.84 7.54
N VAL A 183 -19.43 18.95 7.59
CA VAL A 183 -19.40 19.99 6.57
C VAL A 183 -18.07 20.71 6.67
N TYR A 184 -17.01 20.14 6.15
CA TYR A 184 -15.87 20.96 5.74
C TYR A 184 -16.38 21.81 4.57
N LYS A 185 -16.56 23.10 4.82
CA LYS A 185 -16.86 24.10 3.79
C LYS A 185 -15.66 24.19 2.84
N VAL A 186 -15.53 23.23 1.94
CA VAL A 186 -14.72 23.42 0.75
C VAL A 186 -15.44 24.48 -0.06
N ASN A 187 -14.95 25.72 -0.04
CA ASN A 187 -15.43 26.80 -0.90
C ASN A 187 -15.02 26.51 -2.35
N CYS A 188 -15.43 25.35 -2.87
CA CYS A 188 -15.38 25.07 -4.30
C CYS A 188 -16.77 25.24 -4.87
N PRO A 189 -16.93 25.99 -5.97
CA PRO A 189 -18.22 26.09 -6.66
C PRO A 189 -18.72 24.68 -6.98
N LEU A 190 -19.94 24.38 -6.56
CA LEU A 190 -20.61 23.07 -6.57
C LEU A 190 -20.65 22.32 -7.92
N ASN A 191 -20.18 22.91 -9.01
CA ASN A 191 -20.26 22.38 -10.38
C ASN A 191 -18.90 22.00 -11.03
N GLN A 192 -17.78 22.21 -10.36
CA GLN A 192 -16.49 21.71 -10.86
C GLN A 192 -16.08 20.51 -10.01
N GLY A 193 -16.41 19.31 -10.50
CA GLY A 193 -16.05 18.09 -9.82
C GLY A 193 -14.57 18.08 -9.45
N LEU A 194 -14.28 17.65 -8.21
CA LEU A 194 -12.96 17.56 -7.56
C LEU A 194 -11.95 16.66 -8.32
N TYR A 195 -11.63 16.98 -9.57
CA TYR A 195 -10.63 16.28 -10.38
C TYR A 195 -9.26 16.99 -10.29
N PHE A 196 -8.78 17.22 -9.06
CA PHE A 196 -7.50 17.91 -8.89
C PHE A 196 -6.34 17.16 -9.52
N TRP A 197 -6.44 15.83 -9.59
CA TRP A 197 -5.37 14.96 -10.05
C TRP A 197 -5.73 14.10 -11.28
N ASN A 198 -6.70 14.54 -12.09
CA ASN A 198 -7.14 13.81 -13.29
C ASN A 198 -6.10 13.75 -14.43
N ILE A 199 -4.89 14.21 -14.21
CA ILE A 199 -3.73 14.11 -15.08
C ILE A 199 -2.87 12.88 -14.75
N ALA A 200 -3.16 12.20 -13.64
CA ALA A 200 -2.39 11.03 -13.23
C ALA A 200 -2.57 9.88 -14.22
N ALA A 201 -1.46 9.26 -14.57
CA ALA A 201 -1.47 7.98 -15.24
C ALA A 201 -1.81 6.85 -14.24
N ASP A 202 -2.46 5.81 -14.75
CA ASP A 202 -2.72 4.62 -13.95
C ASP A 202 -1.40 3.91 -13.60
N PHE A 203 -1.22 3.63 -12.32
CA PHE A 203 -0.08 2.86 -11.84
C PHE A 203 -0.44 1.37 -11.86
N LEU A 204 0.07 0.65 -12.85
CA LEU A 204 -0.24 -0.78 -13.06
C LEU A 204 0.94 -1.70 -12.69
N VAL A 205 2.00 -1.15 -12.10
CA VAL A 205 3.17 -1.93 -11.69
C VAL A 205 2.82 -2.75 -10.44
N ASP A 206 3.03 -4.06 -10.52
CA ASP A 206 2.80 -4.95 -9.39
C ASP A 206 3.86 -4.73 -8.30
N MET A 207 3.40 -4.44 -7.10
CA MET A 207 4.25 -4.23 -5.93
C MET A 207 4.40 -5.50 -5.08
N SER A 208 3.68 -6.59 -5.38
CA SER A 208 3.84 -7.88 -4.71
C SER A 208 5.10 -8.62 -5.17
N PHE A 209 5.55 -9.58 -4.40
CA PHE A 209 6.64 -10.48 -4.79
C PHE A 209 6.06 -11.70 -5.50
N SER A 210 6.60 -12.05 -6.64
CA SER A 210 6.30 -13.33 -7.28
C SER A 210 6.98 -14.49 -6.53
N ALA A 211 6.52 -15.73 -6.76
CA ALA A 211 7.21 -16.90 -6.23
C ALA A 211 8.69 -16.96 -6.69
N LYS A 212 8.99 -16.47 -7.89
CA LYS A 212 10.35 -16.36 -8.42
C LYS A 212 11.21 -15.35 -7.63
N ASP A 213 10.64 -14.20 -7.27
CA ASP A 213 11.36 -13.19 -6.47
C ASP A 213 11.68 -13.74 -5.08
N ILE A 214 10.70 -14.45 -4.48
CA ILE A 214 10.89 -15.13 -3.17
C ILE A 214 11.96 -16.21 -3.29
N ALA A 215 11.93 -17.04 -4.34
CA ALA A 215 12.97 -18.06 -4.57
C ALA A 215 14.34 -17.44 -4.70
N GLY A 216 14.49 -16.34 -5.46
CA GLY A 216 15.77 -15.61 -5.58
C GLY A 216 16.33 -15.16 -4.23
N MET A 217 15.47 -14.60 -3.37
CA MET A 217 15.85 -14.22 -2.00
C MET A 217 16.29 -15.45 -1.16
N LEU A 218 15.57 -16.55 -1.27
CA LEU A 218 15.87 -17.77 -0.52
C LEU A 218 17.16 -18.45 -1.00
N ILE A 219 17.48 -18.36 -2.30
CA ILE A 219 18.79 -18.85 -2.85
C ILE A 219 19.94 -18.08 -2.19
N GLU A 220 19.84 -16.73 -2.09
CA GLU A 220 20.87 -15.94 -1.40
C GLU A 220 21.01 -16.35 0.08
N TYR A 221 19.88 -16.59 0.74
CA TYR A 221 19.86 -17.02 2.14
C TYR A 221 20.47 -18.42 2.29
N GLU A 222 20.12 -19.38 1.45
CA GLU A 222 20.62 -20.76 1.48
C GLU A 222 22.14 -20.82 1.23
N ALA A 223 22.66 -19.96 0.34
CA ALA A 223 24.10 -19.85 0.08
C ALA A 223 24.89 -19.43 1.33
N VAL A 224 24.28 -18.68 2.26
CA VAL A 224 24.93 -18.24 3.50
C VAL A 224 24.78 -19.24 4.64
N TYR A 225 23.56 -19.80 4.81
CA TYR A 225 23.20 -20.57 5.99
C TYR A 225 23.16 -22.08 5.79
N SER A 226 23.13 -22.56 4.54
CA SER A 226 23.17 -23.99 4.18
C SER A 226 22.16 -24.82 4.97
N THR A 227 20.90 -24.39 4.96
CA THR A 227 19.84 -25.04 5.75
C THR A 227 19.38 -26.38 5.17
N GLY A 228 19.63 -26.61 3.88
CA GLY A 228 19.14 -27.78 3.13
C GLY A 228 17.67 -27.70 2.75
N MET A 229 17.05 -26.49 2.81
CA MET A 229 15.65 -26.31 2.39
C MET A 229 15.47 -26.57 0.89
N ASN A 230 14.31 -27.07 0.52
CA ASN A 230 13.87 -27.00 -0.86
C ASN A 230 13.38 -25.57 -1.17
N VAL A 231 14.24 -24.78 -1.80
CA VAL A 231 13.98 -23.34 -2.05
C VAL A 231 12.72 -23.12 -2.88
N GLU A 232 12.49 -23.93 -3.90
CA GLU A 232 11.32 -23.78 -4.80
C GLU A 232 10.00 -24.10 -4.06
N GLU A 233 9.97 -25.19 -3.32
CA GLU A 233 8.78 -25.54 -2.52
C GLU A 233 8.50 -24.50 -1.43
N MET A 234 9.53 -24.01 -0.76
CA MET A 234 9.38 -22.99 0.27
C MET A 234 8.91 -21.65 -0.33
N ALA A 235 9.43 -21.26 -1.49
CA ALA A 235 9.01 -20.04 -2.19
C ALA A 235 7.53 -20.13 -2.63
N VAL A 236 7.12 -21.26 -3.17
CA VAL A 236 5.70 -21.51 -3.52
C VAL A 236 4.82 -21.47 -2.26
N LEU A 237 5.23 -22.11 -1.18
CA LEU A 237 4.49 -22.13 0.07
C LEU A 237 4.32 -20.73 0.67
N LEU A 238 5.39 -19.94 0.71
CA LEU A 238 5.35 -18.53 1.12
C LEU A 238 4.40 -17.72 0.24
N TYR A 239 4.48 -17.90 -1.08
CA TYR A 239 3.61 -17.20 -2.02
C TYR A 239 2.14 -17.58 -1.85
N ASP A 240 1.82 -18.86 -1.70
CA ASP A 240 0.45 -19.37 -1.52
C ASP A 240 -0.23 -18.78 -0.27
N TYR A 241 0.53 -18.58 0.80
CA TYR A 241 -0.01 -18.03 2.04
C TYR A 241 -0.08 -16.50 2.03
N THR A 242 0.85 -15.84 1.37
CA THR A 242 1.01 -14.37 1.42
C THR A 242 0.57 -13.66 0.16
N SER A 243 0.37 -14.36 -0.95
CA SER A 243 0.21 -13.79 -2.30
C SER A 243 1.32 -12.75 -2.61
N GLY A 244 2.52 -13.02 -2.11
CA GLY A 244 3.67 -12.13 -2.30
C GLY A 244 3.61 -10.82 -1.52
N TYR A 245 2.77 -10.69 -0.50
CA TYR A 245 2.70 -9.50 0.35
C TYR A 245 4.04 -9.26 1.04
N PRO A 246 4.78 -8.17 0.75
CA PRO A 246 6.19 -8.03 1.14
C PRO A 246 6.46 -8.19 2.63
N PHE A 247 5.65 -7.53 3.47
CA PHE A 247 5.78 -7.65 4.92
C PHE A 247 5.55 -9.08 5.40
N LEU A 248 4.51 -9.77 4.91
CA LEU A 248 4.19 -11.12 5.34
C LEU A 248 5.29 -12.12 4.95
N VAL A 249 5.83 -12.01 3.73
CA VAL A 249 6.95 -12.84 3.26
C VAL A 249 8.16 -12.64 4.18
N SER A 250 8.58 -11.38 4.37
CA SER A 250 9.73 -11.05 5.22
C SER A 250 9.53 -11.49 6.66
N ARG A 251 8.32 -11.26 7.23
CA ARG A 251 8.03 -11.59 8.63
C ARG A 251 8.00 -13.10 8.87
N LEU A 252 7.40 -13.88 7.96
CA LEU A 252 7.40 -15.34 8.05
C LEU A 252 8.81 -15.90 7.97
N CYS A 253 9.64 -15.47 7.02
CA CYS A 253 11.04 -15.89 6.95
C CYS A 253 11.80 -15.59 8.25
N LYS A 254 11.58 -14.39 8.81
CA LYS A 254 12.19 -13.99 10.08
C LYS A 254 11.70 -14.85 11.26
N LEU A 255 10.42 -15.19 11.30
CA LEU A 255 9.86 -16.06 12.35
C LEU A 255 10.39 -17.48 12.26
N ILE A 256 10.53 -18.03 11.05
CA ILE A 256 11.16 -19.35 10.85
C ILE A 256 12.57 -19.33 11.43
N ASP A 257 13.35 -18.29 11.15
CA ASP A 257 14.76 -18.21 11.51
C ASP A 257 15.02 -17.89 12.99
N GLU A 258 14.19 -17.04 13.60
CA GLU A 258 14.42 -16.50 14.94
C GLU A 258 13.55 -17.14 16.04
N ARG A 259 12.38 -17.70 15.67
CA ARG A 259 11.41 -18.18 16.65
C ARG A 259 11.13 -19.68 16.53
N VAL A 260 11.16 -20.22 15.31
CA VAL A 260 10.96 -21.65 15.08
C VAL A 260 12.27 -22.40 15.27
N ALA A 261 13.33 -21.95 14.61
CA ALA A 261 14.64 -22.58 14.75
C ALA A 261 15.15 -22.45 16.20
N GLY A 262 15.56 -23.58 16.76
CA GLY A 262 16.04 -23.69 18.16
C GLY A 262 14.97 -24.11 19.17
N ASN A 263 13.71 -24.32 18.75
CA ASN A 263 12.69 -24.93 19.60
C ASN A 263 12.88 -26.45 19.73
N GLU A 264 12.21 -27.07 20.69
CA GLU A 264 12.30 -28.53 20.93
C GLU A 264 12.00 -29.36 19.68
N ASP A 265 10.96 -28.97 18.92
CA ASP A 265 10.54 -29.67 17.68
C ASP A 265 11.40 -29.30 16.47
N PHE A 266 12.11 -28.17 16.51
CA PHE A 266 12.90 -27.63 15.41
C PHE A 266 14.30 -27.20 15.91
N PRO A 267 15.18 -28.16 16.28
CA PRO A 267 16.43 -27.87 16.99
C PRO A 267 17.46 -27.08 16.19
N ASN A 268 17.29 -26.94 14.89
CA ASN A 268 18.19 -26.18 14.01
C ASN A 268 17.46 -25.58 12.82
N LYS A 269 18.15 -24.73 12.03
CA LYS A 269 17.59 -24.08 10.85
C LYS A 269 17.11 -25.11 9.79
N GLY A 270 17.80 -26.21 9.61
CA GLY A 270 17.42 -27.25 8.64
C GLY A 270 16.04 -27.87 8.94
N THR A 271 15.74 -28.09 10.22
CA THR A 271 14.41 -28.58 10.63
C THR A 271 13.34 -27.49 10.61
N ALA A 272 13.73 -26.22 10.84
CA ALA A 272 12.80 -25.09 10.82
C ALA A 272 12.40 -24.66 9.39
N TRP A 273 13.33 -24.73 8.43
CA TRP A 273 13.05 -24.40 7.03
C TRP A 273 12.41 -25.59 6.27
N THR A 274 11.35 -26.11 6.86
CA THR A 274 10.49 -27.18 6.33
C THR A 274 9.05 -26.67 6.27
N LYS A 275 8.15 -27.44 5.66
CA LYS A 275 6.71 -27.14 5.63
C LYS A 275 6.14 -27.05 7.05
N GLU A 276 6.54 -27.95 7.92
CA GLU A 276 6.11 -27.99 9.33
C GLU A 276 6.58 -26.76 10.10
N GLY A 277 7.83 -26.38 9.94
CA GLY A 277 8.38 -25.18 10.58
C GLY A 277 7.77 -23.88 10.02
N PHE A 278 7.47 -23.82 8.72
CA PHE A 278 6.72 -22.71 8.13
C PHE A 278 5.32 -22.58 8.76
N LEU A 279 4.61 -23.71 8.95
CA LEU A 279 3.29 -23.69 9.56
C LEU A 279 3.34 -23.25 11.03
N GLU A 280 4.40 -23.58 11.74
CA GLU A 280 4.64 -23.09 13.10
C GLU A 280 4.89 -21.56 13.08
N ALA A 281 5.65 -21.06 12.12
CA ALA A 281 5.84 -19.61 11.93
C ALA A 281 4.53 -18.88 11.63
N VAL A 282 3.61 -19.49 10.88
CA VAL A 282 2.27 -18.93 10.65
C VAL A 282 1.49 -18.79 11.96
N LYS A 283 1.57 -19.77 12.86
CA LYS A 283 0.93 -19.67 14.19
C LYS A 283 1.52 -18.52 15.01
N PHE A 284 2.85 -18.37 15.04
CA PHE A 284 3.51 -17.25 15.70
C PHE A 284 3.08 -15.90 15.12
N LEU A 285 3.02 -15.78 13.78
CA LEU A 285 2.58 -14.57 13.11
C LEU A 285 1.17 -14.14 13.51
N LEU A 286 0.23 -15.10 13.57
CA LEU A 286 -1.16 -14.84 13.91
C LEU A 286 -1.37 -14.54 15.42
N ALA A 287 -0.46 -15.00 16.28
CA ALA A 287 -0.54 -14.81 17.71
C ALA A 287 0.20 -13.55 18.21
N GLU A 288 1.08 -12.95 17.41
CA GLU A 288 1.85 -11.79 17.84
C GLU A 288 1.10 -10.47 17.62
N PRO A 289 1.31 -9.46 18.48
CA PRO A 289 0.89 -8.10 18.22
C PRO A 289 1.50 -7.59 16.88
N ASN A 290 0.65 -7.10 15.98
CA ASN A 290 1.06 -6.75 14.63
C ASN A 290 0.28 -5.55 14.12
N THR A 291 0.99 -4.45 13.86
CA THR A 291 0.38 -3.18 13.42
C THR A 291 -0.37 -3.29 12.08
N LEU A 292 0.01 -4.24 11.20
CA LEU A 292 -0.74 -4.51 9.99
C LEU A 292 -2.11 -5.11 10.33
N PHE A 293 -2.14 -6.13 11.20
CA PHE A 293 -3.37 -6.80 11.60
C PHE A 293 -4.28 -5.89 12.41
N GLU A 294 -3.73 -5.14 13.37
CA GLU A 294 -4.45 -4.12 14.13
C GLU A 294 -5.08 -3.07 13.19
N SER A 295 -4.32 -2.60 12.20
CA SER A 295 -4.83 -1.65 11.22
C SER A 295 -5.98 -2.22 10.38
N LEU A 296 -5.93 -3.52 10.00
CA LEU A 296 -7.01 -4.16 9.28
C LEU A 296 -8.26 -4.30 10.17
N ILE A 297 -8.11 -4.78 11.39
CA ILE A 297 -9.23 -4.94 12.34
C ILE A 297 -9.90 -3.60 12.62
N ASN A 298 -9.13 -2.56 12.96
CA ASN A 298 -9.68 -1.22 13.19
C ASN A 298 -10.48 -0.71 11.99
N LYS A 299 -10.08 -1.06 10.74
CA LYS A 299 -10.84 -0.68 9.55
C LYS A 299 -12.17 -1.43 9.40
N LEU A 300 -12.28 -2.66 9.88
CA LEU A 300 -13.57 -3.34 9.93
C LEU A 300 -14.50 -2.68 10.95
N GLU A 301 -13.98 -2.29 12.11
CA GLU A 301 -14.74 -1.58 13.15
C GLU A 301 -15.17 -0.18 12.70
N ASP A 302 -14.29 0.55 11.99
CA ASP A 302 -14.57 1.90 11.45
C ASP A 302 -15.62 1.89 10.30
N TYR A 303 -15.76 0.78 9.57
CA TYR A 303 -16.55 0.69 8.34
C TYR A 303 -17.43 -0.58 8.32
N PRO A 304 -18.65 -0.53 8.90
CA PRO A 304 -19.56 -1.68 8.97
C PRO A 304 -19.90 -2.29 7.59
N GLU A 305 -19.99 -1.47 6.54
CA GLU A 305 -20.25 -1.96 5.18
C GLU A 305 -19.11 -2.82 4.63
N LEU A 306 -17.86 -2.58 5.09
CA LEU A 306 -16.69 -3.39 4.77
C LEU A 306 -16.76 -4.73 5.50
N GLU A 307 -17.11 -4.72 6.78
CA GLU A 307 -17.27 -5.92 7.60
C GLU A 307 -18.32 -6.88 6.99
N VAL A 308 -19.48 -6.35 6.60
CA VAL A 308 -20.56 -7.13 5.95
C VAL A 308 -20.06 -7.77 4.65
N MET A 309 -19.37 -7.01 3.81
CA MET A 309 -18.87 -7.51 2.53
C MET A 309 -17.79 -8.60 2.73
N ILE A 310 -16.88 -8.40 3.66
CA ILE A 310 -15.84 -9.39 3.99
C ILE A 310 -16.47 -10.67 4.57
N SER A 311 -17.49 -10.51 5.42
CA SER A 311 -18.26 -11.64 5.96
C SER A 311 -18.97 -12.42 4.85
N ASP A 312 -19.58 -11.74 3.88
CA ASP A 312 -20.23 -12.38 2.73
C ASP A 312 -19.22 -13.20 1.88
N LEU A 313 -18.00 -12.67 1.69
CA LEU A 313 -16.95 -13.40 0.98
C LEU A 313 -16.48 -14.65 1.75
N LEU A 314 -16.25 -14.50 3.06
CA LEU A 314 -15.64 -15.55 3.89
C LEU A 314 -16.61 -16.67 4.24
N PHE A 315 -17.83 -16.34 4.68
CA PHE A 315 -18.76 -17.31 5.27
C PHE A 315 -19.89 -17.74 4.34
N LYS A 316 -20.30 -16.86 3.41
CA LYS A 316 -21.41 -17.18 2.50
C LYS A 316 -20.93 -17.60 1.11
N GLY A 317 -19.60 -17.57 0.85
CA GLY A 317 -19.02 -17.93 -0.44
C GLY A 317 -19.58 -17.11 -1.61
N LYS A 318 -20.03 -15.88 -1.34
CA LYS A 318 -20.58 -15.02 -2.40
C LYS A 318 -19.49 -14.62 -3.37
N GLU A 319 -19.75 -14.81 -4.65
CA GLU A 319 -18.95 -14.20 -5.70
C GLU A 319 -19.36 -12.75 -5.83
N ILE A 320 -18.43 -11.82 -5.56
CA ILE A 320 -18.65 -10.39 -5.67
C ILE A 320 -17.90 -9.89 -6.90
N ALA A 321 -18.65 -9.44 -7.91
CA ALA A 321 -18.05 -8.87 -9.11
C ALA A 321 -17.33 -7.56 -8.77
N TYR A 322 -16.15 -7.34 -9.40
CA TYR A 322 -15.47 -6.06 -9.31
C TYR A 322 -16.22 -5.00 -10.10
N VAL A 323 -16.78 -4.02 -9.42
CA VAL A 323 -17.43 -2.86 -10.00
C VAL A 323 -16.79 -1.59 -9.48
N ILE A 324 -16.24 -0.78 -10.40
CA ILE A 324 -15.64 0.52 -10.07
C ILE A 324 -16.72 1.41 -9.44
N GLY A 325 -16.37 1.99 -8.32
CA GLY A 325 -17.24 2.99 -7.72
C GLY A 325 -18.11 2.47 -6.60
N ILE A 326 -18.12 1.20 -6.30
CA ILE A 326 -18.75 0.68 -5.09
C ILE A 326 -17.80 0.91 -3.92
N ARG A 327 -18.23 1.73 -2.95
CA ARG A 327 -17.42 2.20 -1.83
C ARG A 327 -16.76 1.08 -1.03
N SER A 328 -17.51 0.05 -0.67
CA SER A 328 -16.97 -1.10 0.09
C SER A 328 -15.89 -1.86 -0.69
N ILE A 329 -16.07 -2.03 -2.01
CA ILE A 329 -15.07 -2.68 -2.87
C ILE A 329 -13.80 -1.83 -2.98
N ASP A 330 -13.96 -0.54 -3.25
CA ASP A 330 -12.84 0.39 -3.36
C ASP A 330 -12.04 0.46 -2.05
N MET A 331 -12.72 0.50 -0.89
CA MET A 331 -12.06 0.47 0.43
C MET A 331 -11.36 -0.86 0.70
N ALA A 332 -12.00 -1.98 0.36
CA ALA A 332 -11.40 -3.30 0.58
C ALA A 332 -10.12 -3.49 -0.23
N LEU A 333 -10.09 -3.02 -1.48
CA LEU A 333 -8.89 -3.00 -2.33
C LEU A 333 -7.84 -2.04 -1.78
N MET A 334 -8.23 -0.83 -1.41
CA MET A 334 -7.33 0.21 -0.89
C MET A 334 -6.64 -0.22 0.40
N PHE A 335 -7.37 -0.82 1.33
CA PHE A 335 -6.80 -1.31 2.58
C PHE A 335 -6.10 -2.68 2.45
N GLY A 336 -6.25 -3.35 1.30
CA GLY A 336 -5.58 -4.62 1.01
C GLY A 336 -6.29 -5.86 1.56
N PHE A 337 -7.57 -5.77 1.95
CA PHE A 337 -8.37 -6.95 2.35
C PHE A 337 -8.59 -7.91 1.21
N VAL A 338 -8.79 -7.37 0.02
CA VAL A 338 -9.11 -8.13 -1.18
C VAL A 338 -8.19 -7.76 -2.33
N LYS A 339 -8.11 -8.65 -3.30
CA LYS A 339 -7.48 -8.42 -4.60
C LYS A 339 -8.44 -8.74 -5.73
N LYS A 340 -8.17 -8.22 -6.91
CA LYS A 340 -8.91 -8.57 -8.12
C LYS A 340 -8.46 -9.95 -8.61
N SER A 341 -9.43 -10.79 -8.94
CA SER A 341 -9.18 -12.09 -9.54
C SER A 341 -10.20 -12.27 -10.66
N ASN A 342 -9.75 -12.29 -11.89
CA ASN A 342 -10.63 -12.21 -13.06
C ASN A 342 -11.57 -10.99 -12.96
N ASN A 343 -12.89 -11.19 -13.01
CA ASN A 343 -13.87 -10.12 -12.86
C ASN A 343 -14.42 -9.96 -11.43
N ASN A 344 -13.91 -10.74 -10.48
CA ASN A 344 -14.37 -10.77 -9.10
C ASN A 344 -13.32 -10.21 -8.14
N ILE A 345 -13.72 -9.95 -6.91
CA ILE A 345 -12.82 -9.72 -5.79
C ILE A 345 -12.72 -10.98 -4.92
N VAL A 346 -11.54 -11.24 -4.41
CA VAL A 346 -11.25 -12.36 -3.49
C VAL A 346 -10.40 -11.84 -2.33
N ILE A 347 -10.41 -12.53 -1.19
CA ILE A 347 -9.51 -12.18 -0.08
C ILE A 347 -8.06 -12.15 -0.58
N ALA A 348 -7.30 -11.15 -0.15
CA ALA A 348 -6.00 -10.83 -0.73
C ALA A 348 -4.99 -11.99 -0.59
N ASN A 349 -4.99 -12.67 0.54
CA ASN A 349 -4.10 -13.80 0.82
C ASN A 349 -4.63 -14.67 1.96
N ARG A 350 -4.05 -15.85 2.10
CA ARG A 350 -4.48 -16.85 3.08
C ARG A 350 -4.22 -16.43 4.53
N ILE A 351 -3.18 -15.66 4.81
CA ILE A 351 -2.93 -15.13 6.16
C ILE A 351 -4.07 -14.20 6.59
N PHE A 352 -4.53 -13.31 5.71
CA PHE A 352 -5.67 -12.44 6.02
C PHE A 352 -6.98 -13.22 6.13
N GLU A 353 -7.17 -14.23 5.31
CA GLU A 353 -8.31 -15.12 5.43
C GLU A 353 -8.38 -15.74 6.84
N ILE A 354 -7.28 -16.34 7.32
CA ILE A 354 -7.19 -16.94 8.66
C ILE A 354 -7.40 -15.87 9.75
N LEU A 355 -6.77 -14.71 9.62
CA LEU A 355 -6.93 -13.61 10.56
C LEU A 355 -8.38 -13.18 10.69
N LEU A 356 -9.06 -12.98 9.57
CA LEU A 356 -10.43 -12.50 9.53
C LEU A 356 -11.42 -13.56 10.04
N TYR A 357 -11.18 -14.82 9.74
CA TYR A 357 -11.92 -15.90 10.38
C TYR A 357 -11.77 -15.87 11.90
N ASN A 358 -10.55 -15.81 12.43
CA ASN A 358 -10.29 -15.76 13.86
C ASN A 358 -10.94 -14.54 14.53
N TYR A 359 -10.87 -13.36 13.90
CA TYR A 359 -11.53 -12.15 14.37
C TYR A 359 -13.05 -12.33 14.45
N SER A 360 -13.66 -12.79 13.38
CA SER A 360 -15.10 -13.03 13.33
C SER A 360 -15.56 -14.03 14.38
N LEU A 361 -14.77 -15.09 14.65
CA LEU A 361 -15.02 -16.07 15.69
C LEU A 361 -15.06 -15.46 17.10
N ALA A 362 -14.20 -14.45 17.34
CA ALA A 362 -14.11 -13.76 18.62
C ALA A 362 -15.27 -12.74 18.80
N SER A 363 -15.85 -12.24 17.70
CA SER A 363 -16.89 -11.21 17.73
C SER A 363 -18.23 -11.74 18.28
N PRO A 364 -18.83 -11.13 19.32
CA PRO A 364 -20.11 -11.55 19.88
C PRO A 364 -21.28 -11.41 18.89
N ALA A 365 -21.24 -10.42 18.00
CA ALA A 365 -22.28 -10.13 17.05
C ALA A 365 -22.49 -11.23 16.01
N MET A 366 -21.41 -11.91 15.61
CA MET A 366 -21.43 -12.99 14.62
C MET A 366 -21.87 -14.33 15.19
N ARG A 367 -21.83 -14.53 16.51
CA ARG A 367 -22.19 -15.81 17.16
C ARG A 367 -23.67 -16.19 17.09
N GLN A 368 -24.53 -15.27 16.65
CA GLN A 368 -25.98 -15.48 16.55
C GLN A 368 -26.43 -15.97 15.17
N ASP A 369 -25.57 -15.99 14.15
CA ASP A 369 -25.90 -16.43 12.79
C ASP A 369 -25.69 -17.96 12.67
N GLU A 370 -26.76 -18.69 12.26
CA GLU A 370 -26.71 -20.16 12.10
C GLU A 370 -25.72 -20.60 11.01
N ILE A 371 -25.61 -19.84 9.91
CA ILE A 371 -24.68 -20.12 8.80
C ILE A 371 -23.24 -19.95 9.30
N TYR A 372 -23.01 -18.92 10.09
CA TYR A 372 -21.74 -18.66 10.73
C TYR A 372 -21.35 -19.81 11.68
N ASN A 373 -22.26 -20.25 12.54
CA ASN A 373 -22.00 -21.36 13.46
C ASN A 373 -21.73 -22.69 12.74
N ALA A 374 -22.37 -22.93 11.59
CA ALA A 374 -22.10 -24.13 10.76
C ALA A 374 -20.71 -24.02 10.08
N ALA A 375 -20.39 -22.90 9.46
CA ALA A 375 -19.09 -22.65 8.85
C ALA A 375 -17.95 -22.67 9.88
N LEU A 376 -18.20 -22.16 11.09
CA LEU A 376 -17.31 -22.23 12.22
C LEU A 376 -16.99 -23.66 12.64
N LYS A 377 -18.00 -24.47 12.75
CA LYS A 377 -17.86 -25.87 13.15
C LYS A 377 -17.01 -26.66 12.15
N ASP A 378 -17.23 -26.42 10.85
CA ASP A 378 -16.43 -27.02 9.79
C ASP A 378 -15.01 -26.50 9.76
N TYR A 379 -14.82 -25.18 9.98
CA TYR A 379 -13.52 -24.55 10.09
C TYR A 379 -12.71 -25.10 11.27
N MET A 380 -13.30 -25.16 12.46
CA MET A 380 -12.67 -25.72 13.66
C MET A 380 -12.32 -27.21 13.52
N LEU A 381 -13.15 -27.99 12.82
CA LEU A 381 -12.87 -29.41 12.53
C LEU A 381 -11.72 -29.58 11.52
N ASN A 382 -11.58 -28.68 10.57
CA ASN A 382 -10.56 -28.75 9.52
C ASN A 382 -9.26 -28.00 9.90
N PHE A 383 -9.34 -27.03 10.84
CA PHE A 383 -8.24 -26.22 11.34
C PHE A 383 -7.69 -26.71 12.68
N ASN A 384 -7.91 -27.96 12.99
CA ASN A 384 -7.25 -28.56 14.15
C ASN A 384 -5.74 -28.63 13.86
N PHE A 385 -4.99 -27.67 14.40
CA PHE A 385 -3.56 -27.42 14.17
C PHE A 385 -2.66 -28.65 14.48
N ASN A 386 -3.23 -29.71 15.05
CA ASN A 386 -2.54 -30.95 15.40
C ASN A 386 -2.75 -32.10 14.40
N GLN A 387 -3.51 -31.92 13.32
CA GLN A 387 -3.65 -32.93 12.29
C GLN A 387 -3.23 -32.42 10.91
N LYS A 388 -2.41 -33.23 10.24
CA LYS A 388 -1.87 -33.11 8.89
C LYS A 388 -2.67 -32.16 7.99
N MET A 389 -2.11 -30.97 7.72
CA MET A 389 -2.66 -30.04 6.76
C MET A 389 -2.46 -30.55 5.33
N ASP A 390 -3.41 -31.31 4.85
CA ASP A 390 -3.67 -31.46 3.42
C ASP A 390 -4.80 -30.47 3.06
N ILE A 391 -4.52 -29.18 3.19
CA ILE A 391 -5.46 -28.12 2.90
C ILE A 391 -5.01 -27.41 1.60
N GLY A 392 -4.99 -28.17 0.52
CA GLY A 392 -5.18 -27.62 -0.81
C GLY A 392 -6.69 -27.51 -1.07
N VAL A 393 -7.14 -26.36 -1.55
CA VAL A 393 -8.41 -26.14 -2.32
C VAL A 393 -9.72 -26.71 -1.74
N LYS A 394 -9.74 -27.57 -0.74
CA LYS A 394 -10.95 -28.21 -0.20
C LYS A 394 -11.80 -27.32 0.72
N GLY A 395 -11.26 -26.29 1.34
CA GLY A 395 -12.03 -25.38 2.19
C GLY A 395 -13.08 -24.58 1.41
N ILE A 396 -12.73 -24.13 0.20
CA ILE A 396 -13.64 -23.40 -0.69
C ILE A 396 -14.71 -24.34 -1.28
N ALA A 397 -14.35 -25.61 -1.55
CA ALA A 397 -15.27 -26.61 -2.10
C ALA A 397 -16.32 -27.13 -1.10
N ILE A 398 -16.12 -26.97 0.22
CA ILE A 398 -17.06 -27.43 1.24
C ILE A 398 -18.21 -26.44 1.41
N GLY A 399 -17.92 -25.13 1.37
CA GLY A 399 -18.95 -24.08 1.33
C GLY A 399 -19.91 -24.24 0.14
N ASP A 400 -19.37 -24.56 -1.03
CA ASP A 400 -20.16 -24.80 -2.26
C ASP A 400 -21.07 -26.03 -2.20
N LYS A 401 -20.66 -27.11 -1.52
CA LYS A 401 -21.48 -28.30 -1.37
C LYS A 401 -22.62 -28.14 -0.36
N GLN A 402 -22.40 -27.40 0.71
CA GLN A 402 -23.43 -27.16 1.73
C GLN A 402 -24.45 -26.10 1.28
N LEU A 403 -24.05 -25.08 0.55
CA LEU A 403 -24.97 -24.13 -0.11
C LEU A 403 -25.89 -24.84 -1.12
N LYS A 404 -25.36 -25.77 -1.90
CA LYS A 404 -26.21 -26.60 -2.81
C LYS A 404 -27.17 -27.52 -2.07
N ALA A 405 -26.79 -28.05 -0.92
CA ALA A 405 -27.65 -28.89 -0.09
C ALA A 405 -28.73 -28.08 0.66
N ALA A 406 -28.44 -26.86 1.09
CA ALA A 406 -29.40 -25.96 1.73
C ALA A 406 -30.46 -25.47 0.72
N ASN A 407 -30.03 -25.04 -0.49
CA ASN A 407 -30.93 -24.60 -1.55
C ASN A 407 -31.82 -25.73 -2.13
N GLN A 408 -31.42 -27.01 -1.99
CA GLN A 408 -32.30 -28.16 -2.37
C GLN A 408 -33.34 -28.47 -1.31
N LYS A 409 -33.19 -28.03 -0.06
CA LYS A 409 -34.19 -28.22 0.99
C LYS A 409 -35.26 -27.14 1.05
N GLU A 410 -35.03 -25.97 0.46
CA GLU A 410 -36.04 -24.92 0.33
C GLU A 410 -36.91 -25.03 -0.92
N SER A 411 -36.67 -26.03 -1.77
CA SER A 411 -37.45 -26.28 -3.01
C SER A 411 -38.29 -27.60 -2.94
N ILE A 412 -38.58 -28.12 -1.74
CA ILE A 412 -39.56 -29.12 -1.42
C ILE A 412 -40.48 -28.53 -0.33
#